data_9b27291ba7a7b318c7d9ceeba44b2648
#
_entry.id   9b27291ba7a7b318c7d9ceeba44b2648
#
_cell.length_a   1.000
_cell.length_b   1.000
_cell.length_c   1.000
_cell.angle_alpha   90.00
_cell.angle_beta   90.00
_cell.angle_gamma   90.00
#
_symmetry.space_group_name_H-M   'P 1'
#
loop_
_entity.id
_entity.type
_entity.pdbx_description
1 polymer ?
#
loop_
_entity_poly.entity_id
_entity_poly.type
_entity_poly.pdbx_seq_one_letter_code
_entity_poly.pdbx_strand_id
1 'polypeptide(L)'
;KKEKTKAKKEKESAEGTVKEKKAPSKVSKAARAKKINKQIEGLDLIKNISTQLLKLGLSTIGTVSLKEYKDVVKQLGDYYLPGPQILFQKLIFEIQEYKEDQDTVHYQQALECLKRLRAIEKKGREYLNAELEKENLGISDNTLYEDLGGVWKLEQLNDLGLKKENARLIQLAFEVTYDEASKIFTDYGYWIDIDSGEISYTANY
;
A
#
# COMPACT_ATOMS: atom_id res chain seq x y z
N LYS A 1 -10.25 28.22 57.21
CA LYS A 1 -9.26 27.69 58.16
C LYS A 1 -8.61 26.46 57.57
N LYS A 2 -7.35 26.62 57.42
CA LYS A 2 -6.21 25.75 57.12
C LYS A 2 -5.76 25.70 55.68
N GLU A 3 -4.89 26.63 55.42
CA GLU A 3 -3.78 26.54 54.49
C GLU A 3 -2.94 25.30 54.79
N LYS A 4 -2.51 24.61 53.75
CA LYS A 4 -1.26 23.85 53.75
C LYS A 4 -0.48 24.07 52.49
N THR A 5 0.45 24.93 52.64
CA THR A 5 1.78 25.13 52.09
C THR A 5 2.25 24.08 51.06
N LYS A 6 2.46 24.53 49.86
CA LYS A 6 3.31 23.90 48.84
C LYS A 6 4.78 24.12 49.21
N ALA A 7 5.45 23.05 49.55
CA ALA A 7 6.92 23.06 49.65
C ALA A 7 7.49 22.77 48.25
N LYS A 8 8.17 23.78 47.70
CA LYS A 8 9.07 23.77 46.59
C LYS A 8 10.26 22.85 46.93
N LYS A 9 10.55 21.88 46.05
CA LYS A 9 11.86 21.25 45.99
C LYS A 9 12.35 21.36 44.57
N GLU A 10 13.12 22.39 44.36
CA GLU A 10 14.17 22.41 43.35
C GLU A 10 15.23 21.39 43.76
N LYS A 11 15.56 20.49 42.88
CA LYS A 11 16.88 19.84 42.85
C LYS A 11 17.32 19.75 41.40
N GLU A 12 18.37 20.44 41.20
CA GLU A 12 19.34 20.52 40.14
C GLU A 12 19.62 19.21 39.39
N SER A 13 19.74 19.45 38.09
CA SER A 13 20.88 19.13 37.23
C SER A 13 21.38 17.70 37.11
N ALA A 14 21.57 17.40 35.86
CA ALA A 14 22.57 16.58 35.24
C ALA A 14 22.28 15.07 35.21
N GLU A 15 22.14 14.71 34.08
CA GLU A 15 22.80 13.68 33.28
C GLU A 15 21.85 13.21 32.19
N GLY A 16 22.15 13.66 30.98
CA GLY A 16 21.52 13.18 29.77
C GLY A 16 21.81 11.69 29.62
N THR A 17 20.93 10.87 30.12
CA THR A 17 20.85 9.49 29.69
C THR A 17 20.32 9.53 28.27
N VAL A 18 21.23 9.44 27.32
CA VAL A 18 20.93 9.05 25.95
C VAL A 18 20.16 7.73 26.06
N LYS A 19 18.84 7.80 25.92
CA LYS A 19 18.03 6.60 25.73
C LYS A 19 18.51 5.99 24.43
N GLU A 20 19.36 4.97 24.51
CA GLU A 20 19.64 4.09 23.38
C GLU A 20 18.30 3.75 22.74
N LYS A 21 18.13 4.22 21.51
CA LYS A 21 17.00 3.80 20.66
C LYS A 21 17.11 2.30 20.58
N LYS A 22 16.18 1.58 21.24
CA LYS A 22 16.04 0.13 21.11
C LYS A 22 16.05 -0.15 19.61
N ALA A 23 17.02 -0.94 19.16
CA ALA A 23 17.06 -1.45 17.81
C ALA A 23 15.66 -1.97 17.43
N PRO A 24 15.18 -1.74 16.19
CA PRO A 24 13.86 -2.15 15.76
C PRO A 24 13.70 -3.62 16.13
N SER A 25 12.61 -3.94 16.86
CA SER A 25 12.37 -5.29 17.34
C SER A 25 12.41 -6.21 16.11
N LYS A 26 13.37 -7.13 16.08
CA LYS A 26 13.50 -8.13 15.03
C LYS A 26 12.15 -8.81 14.92
N VAL A 27 11.35 -8.43 13.91
CA VAL A 27 10.17 -9.21 13.54
C VAL A 27 10.68 -10.62 13.38
N SER A 28 10.21 -11.56 14.18
CA SER A 28 10.79 -12.89 14.19
C SER A 28 10.67 -13.45 12.77
N LYS A 29 11.70 -14.12 12.29
CA LYS A 29 11.72 -14.76 10.95
C LYS A 29 10.46 -15.59 10.73
N ALA A 30 9.95 -16.21 11.80
CA ALA A 30 8.70 -16.96 11.80
C ALA A 30 7.45 -16.07 11.55
N ALA A 31 7.36 -14.90 12.14
CA ALA A 31 6.23 -14.00 11.94
C ALA A 31 6.20 -13.45 10.51
N ARG A 32 7.38 -13.13 9.94
CA ARG A 32 7.50 -12.73 8.53
C ARG A 32 7.06 -13.85 7.59
N ALA A 33 7.58 -15.06 7.78
CA ALA A 33 7.21 -16.21 6.97
C ALA A 33 5.70 -16.49 7.03
N LYS A 34 5.09 -16.40 8.22
CA LYS A 34 3.64 -16.55 8.39
C LYS A 34 2.86 -15.49 7.61
N LYS A 35 3.31 -14.22 7.62
CA LYS A 35 2.67 -13.16 6.83
C LYS A 35 2.79 -13.44 5.33
N ILE A 36 3.99 -13.78 4.85
CA ILE A 36 4.23 -14.06 3.43
C ILE A 36 3.40 -15.25 2.95
N ASN A 37 3.32 -16.33 3.72
CA ASN A 37 2.48 -17.48 3.38
C ASN A 37 1.00 -17.08 3.25
N LYS A 38 0.50 -16.24 4.16
CA LYS A 38 -0.85 -15.67 4.04
C LYS A 38 -1.02 -14.82 2.78
N GLN A 39 -0.05 -14.01 2.42
CA GLN A 39 -0.10 -13.25 1.17
C GLN A 39 -0.15 -14.18 -0.06
N ILE A 40 0.60 -15.28 -0.05
CA ILE A 40 0.57 -16.28 -1.13
C ILE A 40 -0.83 -16.94 -1.23
N GLU A 41 -1.45 -17.29 -0.10
CA GLU A 41 -2.85 -17.77 -0.08
C GLU A 41 -3.81 -16.73 -0.69
N GLY A 42 -3.62 -15.44 -0.38
CA GLY A 42 -4.41 -14.36 -0.97
C GLY A 42 -4.19 -14.22 -2.48
N LEU A 43 -2.97 -14.48 -2.98
CA LEU A 43 -2.70 -14.54 -4.42
C LEU A 43 -3.43 -15.71 -5.10
N ASP A 44 -3.61 -16.84 -4.42
CA ASP A 44 -4.44 -17.95 -4.93
C ASP A 44 -5.92 -17.53 -5.04
N LEU A 45 -6.42 -16.77 -4.08
CA LEU A 45 -7.76 -16.20 -4.17
C LEU A 45 -7.90 -15.28 -5.39
N ILE A 46 -6.93 -14.39 -5.64
CA ILE A 46 -6.91 -13.51 -6.83
C ILE A 46 -6.90 -14.34 -8.11
N LYS A 47 -6.08 -15.38 -8.18
CA LYS A 47 -6.01 -16.29 -9.33
C LYS A 47 -7.38 -16.91 -9.63
N ASN A 48 -8.03 -17.45 -8.61
CA ASN A 48 -9.29 -18.14 -8.73
C ASN A 48 -10.42 -17.19 -9.19
N ILE A 49 -10.56 -16.05 -8.51
CA ILE A 49 -11.61 -15.08 -8.85
C ILE A 49 -11.38 -14.44 -10.22
N SER A 50 -10.13 -14.10 -10.58
CA SER A 50 -9.80 -13.57 -11.90
C SER A 50 -10.10 -14.59 -13.01
N THR A 51 -9.82 -15.87 -12.78
CA THR A 51 -10.13 -16.94 -13.74
C THR A 51 -11.64 -17.13 -13.89
N GLN A 52 -12.38 -17.02 -12.80
CA GLN A 52 -13.85 -17.08 -12.82
C GLN A 52 -14.42 -15.90 -13.62
N LEU A 53 -13.96 -14.68 -13.35
CA LEU A 53 -14.42 -13.49 -14.07
C LEU A 53 -14.09 -13.54 -15.57
N LEU A 54 -12.94 -14.08 -15.95
CA LEU A 54 -12.60 -14.29 -17.36
C LEU A 54 -13.50 -15.31 -18.05
N LYS A 55 -13.93 -16.35 -17.34
CA LYS A 55 -14.82 -17.40 -17.90
C LYS A 55 -16.28 -16.94 -17.99
N LEU A 56 -16.76 -16.25 -16.98
CA LEU A 56 -18.18 -15.86 -16.87
C LEU A 56 -18.45 -14.46 -17.44
N GLY A 57 -17.41 -13.65 -17.63
CA GLY A 57 -17.48 -12.24 -18.01
C GLY A 57 -17.65 -11.31 -16.82
N LEU A 58 -17.13 -10.08 -16.94
CA LEU A 58 -17.22 -9.06 -15.90
C LEU A 58 -18.65 -8.61 -15.58
N SER A 59 -19.56 -8.76 -16.53
CA SER A 59 -20.99 -8.42 -16.36
C SER A 59 -21.70 -9.23 -15.27
N THR A 60 -21.11 -10.33 -14.80
CA THR A 60 -21.64 -11.12 -13.67
C THR A 60 -21.50 -10.37 -12.33
N ILE A 61 -20.57 -9.42 -12.23
CA ILE A 61 -20.44 -8.56 -11.06
C ILE A 61 -21.70 -7.70 -10.93
N GLY A 62 -22.35 -7.74 -9.77
CA GLY A 62 -23.50 -6.90 -9.43
C GLY A 62 -24.88 -7.39 -9.87
N THR A 63 -25.03 -8.55 -10.55
CA THR A 63 -26.34 -9.13 -10.85
C THR A 63 -26.83 -10.10 -9.78
N VAL A 64 -25.96 -10.99 -9.30
CA VAL A 64 -26.33 -12.02 -8.30
C VAL A 64 -25.39 -12.02 -7.10
N SER A 65 -24.15 -11.60 -7.26
CA SER A 65 -23.07 -11.89 -6.33
C SER A 65 -22.30 -10.67 -5.80
N LEU A 66 -22.87 -9.46 -5.84
CA LEU A 66 -22.15 -8.27 -5.36
C LEU A 66 -21.61 -8.45 -3.93
N LYS A 67 -22.38 -9.12 -3.08
CA LYS A 67 -21.98 -9.44 -1.70
C LYS A 67 -20.74 -10.33 -1.68
N GLU A 68 -20.72 -11.38 -2.49
CA GLU A 68 -19.60 -12.32 -2.57
C GLU A 68 -18.31 -11.62 -3.02
N TYR A 69 -18.39 -10.74 -4.01
CA TYR A 69 -17.24 -9.95 -4.46
C TYR A 69 -16.76 -8.95 -3.39
N LYS A 70 -17.68 -8.33 -2.63
CA LYS A 70 -17.32 -7.48 -1.48
C LYS A 70 -16.68 -8.29 -0.36
N ASP A 71 -17.09 -9.54 -0.15
CA ASP A 71 -16.45 -10.45 0.81
C ASP A 71 -15.02 -10.82 0.34
N VAL A 72 -14.80 -10.97 -0.96
CA VAL A 72 -13.43 -11.16 -1.51
C VAL A 72 -12.56 -9.93 -1.24
N VAL A 73 -13.06 -8.71 -1.43
CA VAL A 73 -12.33 -7.47 -1.07
C VAL A 73 -11.89 -7.50 0.39
N LYS A 74 -12.77 -7.89 1.29
CA LYS A 74 -12.45 -7.99 2.72
C LYS A 74 -11.38 -9.07 2.98
N GLN A 75 -11.54 -10.25 2.38
CA GLN A 75 -10.58 -11.34 2.53
C GLN A 75 -9.18 -10.94 2.06
N LEU A 76 -9.04 -10.16 0.97
CA LEU A 76 -7.75 -9.68 0.51
C LEU A 76 -7.04 -8.80 1.56
N GLY A 77 -7.78 -8.01 2.32
CA GLY A 77 -7.26 -7.28 3.49
C GLY A 77 -6.77 -8.23 4.59
N ASP A 78 -7.54 -9.28 4.91
CA ASP A 78 -7.17 -10.30 5.90
C ASP A 78 -5.93 -11.11 5.49
N TYR A 79 -5.67 -11.20 4.19
CA TYR A 79 -4.45 -11.80 3.61
C TYR A 79 -3.27 -10.82 3.50
N TYR A 80 -3.35 -9.63 4.11
CA TYR A 80 -2.31 -8.59 4.04
C TYR A 80 -1.96 -8.15 2.61
N LEU A 81 -2.95 -8.04 1.75
CA LEU A 81 -2.83 -7.59 0.36
C LEU A 81 -3.67 -6.31 0.11
N PRO A 82 -3.38 -5.18 0.79
CA PRO A 82 -4.18 -3.97 0.63
C PRO A 82 -4.11 -3.37 -0.78
N GLY A 83 -3.00 -3.52 -1.51
CA GLY A 83 -2.92 -3.09 -2.90
C GLY A 83 -3.92 -3.81 -3.82
N PRO A 84 -3.88 -5.16 -3.89
CA PRO A 84 -4.91 -5.94 -4.58
C PRO A 84 -6.33 -5.71 -4.07
N GLN A 85 -6.52 -5.46 -2.77
CA GLN A 85 -7.81 -5.14 -2.17
C GLN A 85 -8.42 -3.88 -2.80
N ILE A 86 -7.67 -2.79 -2.84
CA ILE A 86 -8.09 -1.51 -3.43
C ILE A 86 -8.37 -1.69 -4.94
N LEU A 87 -7.47 -2.40 -5.63
CA LEU A 87 -7.61 -2.63 -7.07
C LEU A 87 -8.85 -3.47 -7.41
N PHE A 88 -9.17 -4.48 -6.61
CA PHE A 88 -10.37 -5.28 -6.80
C PHE A 88 -11.65 -4.52 -6.43
N GLN A 89 -11.60 -3.66 -5.41
CA GLN A 89 -12.70 -2.76 -5.08
C GLN A 89 -12.97 -1.79 -6.24
N LYS A 90 -11.93 -1.23 -6.86
CA LYS A 90 -12.06 -0.38 -8.03
C LYS A 90 -12.68 -1.13 -9.22
N LEU A 91 -12.26 -2.36 -9.48
CA LEU A 91 -12.85 -3.20 -10.53
C LEU A 91 -14.36 -3.37 -10.34
N ILE A 92 -14.81 -3.64 -9.11
CA ILE A 92 -16.24 -3.78 -8.80
C ILE A 92 -16.97 -2.46 -9.05
N PHE A 93 -16.40 -1.34 -8.61
CA PHE A 93 -16.97 -0.02 -8.80
C PHE A 93 -17.13 0.29 -10.30
N GLU A 94 -16.09 0.14 -11.10
CA GLU A 94 -16.13 0.41 -12.55
C GLU A 94 -17.20 -0.44 -13.28
N ILE A 95 -17.40 -1.68 -12.89
CA ILE A 95 -18.48 -2.51 -13.48
C ILE A 95 -19.87 -2.03 -13.05
N GLN A 96 -20.01 -1.48 -11.84
CA GLN A 96 -21.27 -0.92 -11.39
C GLN A 96 -21.61 0.36 -12.18
N GLU A 97 -20.65 1.27 -12.32
CA GLU A 97 -20.81 2.49 -13.14
C GLU A 97 -21.17 2.13 -14.59
N TYR A 98 -20.42 1.20 -15.19
CA TYR A 98 -20.73 0.72 -16.55
C TYR A 98 -22.17 0.21 -16.68
N LYS A 99 -22.74 -0.42 -15.65
CA LYS A 99 -24.13 -0.90 -15.70
C LYS A 99 -25.13 0.23 -15.59
N GLU A 100 -24.79 1.33 -14.95
CA GLU A 100 -25.66 2.48 -14.77
C GLU A 100 -25.72 3.36 -16.02
N ASP A 101 -24.56 3.68 -16.61
CA ASP A 101 -24.46 4.65 -17.69
C ASP A 101 -24.10 4.06 -19.06
N GLN A 102 -23.68 2.79 -19.13
CA GLN A 102 -23.21 2.09 -20.33
C GLN A 102 -21.99 2.74 -20.98
N ASP A 103 -21.25 3.58 -20.25
CA ASP A 103 -20.00 4.15 -20.77
C ASP A 103 -18.89 3.08 -20.83
N THR A 104 -18.41 2.84 -22.04
CA THR A 104 -17.34 1.85 -22.30
C THR A 104 -16.03 2.16 -21.61
N VAL A 105 -15.81 3.41 -21.19
CA VAL A 105 -14.62 3.81 -20.42
C VAL A 105 -14.56 3.04 -19.11
N HIS A 106 -15.67 2.91 -18.39
CA HIS A 106 -15.76 2.14 -17.14
C HIS A 106 -15.43 0.66 -17.35
N TYR A 107 -15.93 0.08 -18.44
CA TYR A 107 -15.61 -1.32 -18.76
C TYR A 107 -14.12 -1.51 -19.08
N GLN A 108 -13.51 -0.57 -19.80
CA GLN A 108 -12.08 -0.59 -20.08
C GLN A 108 -11.24 -0.45 -18.80
N GLN A 109 -11.63 0.43 -17.88
CA GLN A 109 -10.95 0.58 -16.58
C GLN A 109 -11.06 -0.70 -15.73
N ALA A 110 -12.21 -1.36 -15.74
CA ALA A 110 -12.37 -2.65 -15.06
C ALA A 110 -11.46 -3.73 -15.66
N LEU A 111 -11.32 -3.79 -16.99
CA LEU A 111 -10.38 -4.70 -17.65
C LEU A 111 -8.91 -4.40 -17.27
N GLU A 112 -8.53 -3.13 -17.20
CA GLU A 112 -7.18 -2.76 -16.73
C GLU A 112 -6.95 -3.18 -15.27
N CYS A 113 -7.93 -3.00 -14.38
CA CYS A 113 -7.85 -3.51 -13.02
C CYS A 113 -7.64 -5.03 -12.98
N LEU A 114 -8.40 -5.78 -13.80
CA LEU A 114 -8.28 -7.24 -13.88
C LEU A 114 -6.90 -7.67 -14.41
N LYS A 115 -6.38 -7.00 -15.43
CA LYS A 115 -5.03 -7.24 -15.98
C LYS A 115 -3.95 -7.01 -14.93
N ARG A 116 -4.04 -5.89 -14.18
CA ARG A 116 -3.10 -5.58 -13.10
C ARG A 116 -3.17 -6.62 -11.98
N LEU A 117 -4.37 -7.03 -11.55
CA LEU A 117 -4.53 -8.09 -10.54
C LEU A 117 -3.83 -9.39 -10.97
N ARG A 118 -3.97 -9.78 -12.23
CA ARG A 118 -3.29 -10.98 -12.77
C ARG A 118 -1.78 -10.81 -12.83
N ALA A 119 -1.29 -9.64 -13.19
CA ALA A 119 0.14 -9.34 -13.21
C ALA A 119 0.73 -9.39 -11.78
N ILE A 120 0.04 -8.77 -10.82
CA ILE A 120 0.43 -8.80 -9.39
C ILE A 120 0.40 -10.25 -8.87
N GLU A 121 -0.62 -11.04 -9.19
CA GLU A 121 -0.70 -12.45 -8.77
C GLU A 121 0.53 -13.23 -9.25
N LYS A 122 0.85 -13.15 -10.53
CA LYS A 122 1.95 -13.92 -11.12
C LYS A 122 3.32 -13.44 -10.57
N LYS A 123 3.62 -12.15 -10.73
CA LYS A 123 4.92 -11.59 -10.32
C LYS A 123 5.07 -11.52 -8.80
N GLY A 124 3.98 -11.21 -8.09
CA GLY A 124 3.96 -11.15 -6.63
C GLY A 124 4.25 -12.51 -6.00
N ARG A 125 3.81 -13.61 -6.61
CA ARG A 125 4.14 -14.97 -6.14
C ARG A 125 5.63 -15.25 -6.25
N GLU A 126 6.25 -14.93 -7.38
CA GLU A 126 7.69 -15.06 -7.57
C GLU A 126 8.47 -14.22 -6.54
N TYR A 127 8.06 -12.98 -6.37
CA TYR A 127 8.64 -12.06 -5.40
C TYR A 127 8.52 -12.58 -3.95
N LEU A 128 7.33 -13.01 -3.52
CA LEU A 128 7.09 -13.47 -2.15
C LEU A 128 7.84 -14.78 -1.84
N ASN A 129 7.96 -15.68 -2.81
CA ASN A 129 8.76 -16.88 -2.66
C ASN A 129 10.25 -16.55 -2.51
N ALA A 130 10.78 -15.62 -3.31
CA ALA A 130 12.15 -15.16 -3.17
C ALA A 130 12.38 -14.48 -1.81
N GLU A 131 11.39 -13.74 -1.28
CA GLU A 131 11.44 -13.13 0.05
C GLU A 131 11.45 -14.14 1.20
N LEU A 132 10.84 -15.32 1.02
CA LEU A 132 10.91 -16.41 2.00
C LEU A 132 12.31 -17.03 2.10
N GLU A 133 13.03 -17.09 0.99
CA GLU A 133 14.36 -17.68 0.90
C GLU A 133 15.48 -16.76 1.41
N LYS A 134 15.21 -15.45 1.50
CA LYS A 134 16.21 -14.47 1.97
C LYS A 134 16.55 -14.67 3.45
N GLU A 135 17.85 -14.80 3.74
CA GLU A 135 18.35 -14.84 5.11
C GLU A 135 18.27 -13.45 5.77
N ASN A 136 18.51 -12.38 5.00
CA ASN A 136 18.45 -11.01 5.47
C ASN A 136 17.04 -10.46 5.43
N LEU A 137 16.62 -9.82 6.51
CA LEU A 137 15.29 -9.21 6.66
C LEU A 137 15.18 -7.85 5.95
N GLY A 138 16.15 -7.45 5.12
CA GLY A 138 16.11 -6.23 4.34
C GLY A 138 15.01 -6.30 3.26
N ILE A 139 14.32 -5.17 3.07
CA ILE A 139 13.39 -5.01 1.96
C ILE A 139 14.22 -4.70 0.72
N SER A 140 13.95 -5.37 -0.39
CA SER A 140 14.54 -5.01 -1.68
C SER A 140 13.73 -3.89 -2.33
N ASP A 141 14.41 -2.97 -2.99
CA ASP A 141 13.76 -2.01 -3.88
C ASP A 141 13.03 -2.77 -4.99
N ASN A 142 11.71 -2.79 -4.89
CA ASN A 142 10.88 -3.50 -5.84
C ASN A 142 9.47 -2.88 -5.86
N THR A 143 9.01 -2.50 -7.03
CA THR A 143 7.65 -1.97 -7.26
C THR A 143 6.56 -2.94 -6.82
N LEU A 144 6.83 -4.26 -6.82
CA LEU A 144 5.87 -5.26 -6.31
C LEU A 144 5.61 -5.13 -4.80
N TYR A 145 6.55 -4.58 -4.03
CA TYR A 145 6.30 -4.30 -2.62
C TYR A 145 5.13 -3.31 -2.47
N GLU A 146 5.11 -2.25 -3.27
CA GLU A 146 4.03 -1.25 -3.30
C GLU A 146 2.76 -1.83 -3.91
N ASP A 147 2.85 -2.55 -5.01
CA ASP A 147 1.70 -3.20 -5.66
C ASP A 147 0.97 -4.21 -4.74
N LEU A 148 1.70 -4.85 -3.83
CA LEU A 148 1.12 -5.71 -2.78
C LEU A 148 0.55 -4.90 -1.61
N GLY A 149 0.76 -3.59 -1.59
CA GLY A 149 0.30 -2.65 -0.56
C GLY A 149 1.30 -2.41 0.55
N GLY A 150 2.59 -2.64 0.28
CA GLY A 150 3.67 -2.24 1.16
C GLY A 150 3.83 -0.72 1.18
N VAL A 151 4.06 -0.17 2.37
CA VAL A 151 4.34 1.27 2.55
C VAL A 151 5.78 1.41 3.03
N TRP A 152 6.55 2.20 2.32
CA TRP A 152 7.93 2.51 2.65
C TRP A 152 8.03 3.35 3.93
N LYS A 153 8.89 2.94 4.83
CA LYS A 153 9.27 3.75 5.99
C LYS A 153 10.55 4.51 5.67
N LEU A 154 10.69 5.71 6.21
CA LEU A 154 11.88 6.54 6.00
C LEU A 154 13.18 5.80 6.37
N GLU A 155 13.16 4.97 7.42
CA GLU A 155 14.31 4.16 7.83
C GLU A 155 14.72 3.16 6.73
N GLN A 156 13.72 2.52 6.08
CA GLN A 156 13.94 1.57 5.00
C GLN A 156 14.53 2.25 3.76
N LEU A 157 14.02 3.44 3.42
CA LEU A 157 14.54 4.24 2.30
C LEU A 157 16.01 4.67 2.56
N ASN A 158 16.35 5.01 3.81
CA ASN A 158 17.72 5.30 4.19
C ASN A 158 18.63 4.07 4.03
N ASP A 159 18.20 2.89 4.49
CA ASP A 159 18.95 1.65 4.40
C ASP A 159 19.20 1.20 2.94
N LEU A 160 18.28 1.53 2.05
CA LEU A 160 18.37 1.28 0.62
C LEU A 160 19.16 2.35 -0.16
N GLY A 161 19.58 3.43 0.51
CA GLY A 161 20.29 4.54 -0.14
C GLY A 161 19.40 5.35 -1.08
N LEU A 162 18.08 5.27 -0.92
CA LEU A 162 17.09 5.98 -1.76
C LEU A 162 16.77 7.38 -1.24
N LYS A 163 17.48 7.85 -0.23
CA LYS A 163 17.35 9.20 0.30
C LYS A 163 18.31 10.14 -0.41
N LYS A 164 17.78 11.22 -0.95
CA LYS A 164 18.57 12.36 -1.45
C LYS A 164 18.52 13.49 -0.42
N GLU A 165 19.70 13.92 0.06
CA GLU A 165 19.81 15.04 1.00
C GLU A 165 20.09 16.35 0.25
N ASN A 166 19.61 17.45 0.83
CA ASN A 166 19.82 18.81 0.30
C ASN A 166 19.34 19.01 -1.16
N ALA A 167 18.33 18.25 -1.60
CA ALA A 167 17.75 18.43 -2.92
C ALA A 167 17.13 19.84 -3.05
N ARG A 168 17.44 20.56 -4.13
CA ARG A 168 16.85 21.86 -4.46
C ARG A 168 15.70 21.64 -5.43
N LEU A 169 14.48 21.69 -4.92
CA LEU A 169 13.28 21.34 -5.68
C LEU A 169 12.49 22.61 -6.06
N ILE A 170 12.01 22.65 -7.29
CA ILE A 170 11.02 23.62 -7.75
C ILE A 170 9.74 22.85 -8.07
N GLN A 171 8.60 23.34 -7.56
CA GLN A 171 7.30 22.75 -7.90
C GLN A 171 6.91 23.12 -9.33
N LEU A 172 6.66 22.10 -10.15
CA LEU A 172 6.23 22.26 -11.54
C LEU A 172 4.72 22.32 -11.68
N ALA A 173 4.02 21.48 -10.92
CA ALA A 173 2.56 21.39 -10.95
C ALA A 173 2.01 20.87 -9.61
N PHE A 174 0.72 21.12 -9.42
CA PHE A 174 -0.06 20.58 -8.32
C PHE A 174 -1.40 20.11 -8.87
N GLU A 175 -1.84 18.93 -8.45
CA GLU A 175 -3.11 18.35 -8.87
C GLU A 175 -3.80 17.70 -7.67
N VAL A 176 -5.11 17.88 -7.58
CA VAL A 176 -5.95 17.17 -6.62
C VAL A 176 -6.83 16.19 -7.39
N THR A 177 -6.72 14.91 -7.09
CA THR A 177 -7.57 13.88 -7.67
C THR A 177 -8.52 13.32 -6.62
N TYR A 178 -9.69 12.90 -7.06
CA TYR A 178 -10.64 12.18 -6.23
C TYR A 178 -10.88 10.81 -6.83
N ASP A 179 -10.62 9.76 -6.04
CA ASP A 179 -10.95 8.38 -6.42
C ASP A 179 -12.31 8.02 -5.85
N GLU A 180 -13.30 7.91 -6.72
CA GLU A 180 -14.67 7.60 -6.34
C GLU A 180 -14.85 6.19 -5.75
N ALA A 181 -14.03 5.24 -6.17
CA ALA A 181 -14.09 3.87 -5.66
C ALA A 181 -13.65 3.77 -4.20
N SER A 182 -12.58 4.49 -3.82
CA SER A 182 -12.06 4.52 -2.45
C SER A 182 -12.59 5.71 -1.63
N LYS A 183 -13.18 6.73 -2.29
CA LYS A 183 -13.62 8.01 -1.72
C LYS A 183 -12.49 8.78 -1.05
N ILE A 184 -11.32 8.74 -1.65
CA ILE A 184 -10.10 9.39 -1.15
C ILE A 184 -9.70 10.50 -2.10
N PHE A 185 -9.40 11.68 -1.54
CA PHE A 185 -8.69 12.73 -2.24
C PHE A 185 -7.19 12.46 -2.15
N THR A 186 -6.47 12.70 -3.24
CA THR A 186 -5.03 12.62 -3.27
C THR A 186 -4.47 13.90 -3.86
N ASP A 187 -3.56 14.53 -3.12
CA ASP A 187 -2.83 15.71 -3.55
C ASP A 187 -1.51 15.27 -4.17
N TYR A 188 -1.30 15.57 -5.45
CA TYR A 188 -0.05 15.34 -6.16
C TYR A 188 0.73 16.65 -6.32
N GLY A 189 1.97 16.66 -5.84
CA GLY A 189 2.93 17.72 -6.14
C GLY A 189 4.02 17.18 -7.06
N TYR A 190 4.24 17.81 -8.21
CA TYR A 190 5.30 17.45 -9.15
C TYR A 190 6.47 18.41 -8.99
N TRP A 191 7.68 17.86 -8.91
CA TRP A 191 8.89 18.57 -8.55
C TRP A 191 10.00 18.30 -9.54
N ILE A 192 10.81 19.30 -9.86
CA ILE A 192 12.08 19.14 -10.54
C ILE A 192 13.23 19.49 -9.59
N ASP A 193 14.21 18.62 -9.52
CA ASP A 193 15.48 18.93 -8.88
C ASP A 193 16.34 19.74 -9.84
N ILE A 194 16.64 20.98 -9.48
CA ILE A 194 17.35 21.91 -10.35
C ILE A 194 18.83 21.55 -10.56
N ASP A 195 19.40 20.70 -9.73
CA ASP A 195 20.78 20.26 -9.86
C ASP A 195 20.94 19.08 -10.80
N SER A 196 20.00 18.12 -10.74
CA SER A 196 20.03 16.90 -11.58
C SER A 196 19.10 16.95 -12.77
N GLY A 197 18.09 17.83 -12.77
CA GLY A 197 17.01 17.83 -13.77
C GLY A 197 16.01 16.67 -13.59
N GLU A 198 16.12 15.90 -12.53
CA GLU A 198 15.24 14.77 -12.23
C GLU A 198 13.85 15.27 -11.82
N ILE A 199 12.82 14.64 -12.38
CA ILE A 199 11.43 14.94 -12.04
C ILE A 199 10.92 13.85 -11.09
N SER A 200 10.31 14.27 -10.00
CA SER A 200 9.69 13.42 -8.99
C SER A 200 8.29 13.92 -8.63
N TYR A 201 7.53 13.10 -7.94
CA TYR A 201 6.24 13.53 -7.38
C TYR A 201 6.08 13.12 -5.93
N THR A 202 5.24 13.84 -5.21
CA THR A 202 4.75 13.50 -3.87
C THR A 202 3.25 13.28 -3.93
N ALA A 203 2.74 12.32 -3.15
CA ALA A 203 1.32 12.05 -3.00
C ALA A 203 0.95 12.09 -1.51
N ASN A 204 -0.11 12.85 -1.18
CA ASN A 204 -0.71 12.90 0.16
C ASN A 204 -2.17 12.43 0.07
N TYR A 205 -2.58 11.56 1.01
CA TYR A 205 -3.91 10.95 1.07
C TYR A 205 -4.72 11.49 2.24
#